data_7313e838286cabc100650fbbf6a587b9
#
_entry.id   7313e838286cabc100650fbbf6a587b9
#
_cell.length_a   1.000
_cell.length_b   1.000
_cell.length_c   1.000
_cell.angle_alpha   90.00
_cell.angle_beta   90.00
_cell.angle_gamma   90.00
#
_symmetry.space_group_name_H-M   'P 1'
#
loop_
_entity.id
_entity.type
_entity.pdbx_description
1 polymer ?
#
loop_
_entity_poly.entity_id
_entity_poly.type
_entity_poly.pdbx_seq_one_letter_code
_entity_poly.pdbx_strand_id
1 'polypeptide(L)'
;MKRIAAILTSLVLVFSLAACGSQQAGTAAGSEAASTASSETASAAQTKTEEQLLAEENDILTANDELWEKVFASMDKNVTQTTLNNNYGDFLMDAVDNAKDRFTEEEYASLKADADKIREIENQITALPQDEATSQSAAENGSTFPQFEGKDLDGNSVDSSLFANNAFTVVNFWFSGCKPCVDEMDDLDALNQRIKEQGGEVIGVNTETLDGNADNIATAKKILESAGASFRNIYFDPGSEAGKFALGIMAFPTTCVVDRQGNIVGEPIMGGIDQEANMATLEKLIADAVASDTGK
;
A
#
# COMPACT_ATOMS: atom_id res chain seq x y z
N MET A 1 -9.83 -37.55 2.99
CA MET A 1 -9.34 -38.42 1.92
C MET A 1 -10.06 -38.08 0.62
N LYS A 2 -9.46 -37.30 -0.25
CA LYS A 2 -9.58 -37.33 -1.72
C LYS A 2 -8.75 -36.15 -2.25
N ARG A 3 -7.58 -36.50 -2.76
CA ARG A 3 -6.68 -35.58 -3.46
C ARG A 3 -7.28 -35.28 -4.84
N ILE A 4 -7.38 -34.01 -5.21
CA ILE A 4 -7.65 -33.59 -6.59
C ILE A 4 -6.41 -32.84 -7.06
N ALA A 5 -5.66 -33.48 -7.96
CA ALA A 5 -4.54 -32.89 -8.67
C ALA A 5 -5.11 -32.06 -9.84
N ALA A 6 -4.80 -30.78 -9.87
CA ALA A 6 -5.05 -29.92 -11.02
C ALA A 6 -3.78 -29.80 -11.87
N ILE A 7 -3.91 -30.19 -13.13
CA ILE A 7 -2.86 -30.23 -14.16
C ILE A 7 -2.74 -28.82 -14.76
N LEU A 8 -1.56 -28.24 -14.60
CA LEU A 8 -1.16 -27.00 -15.30
C LEU A 8 -0.70 -27.35 -16.73
N THR A 9 -1.44 -26.92 -17.74
CA THR A 9 -1.03 -26.95 -19.15
C THR A 9 -0.37 -25.63 -19.53
N SER A 10 0.96 -25.68 -19.64
CA SER A 10 1.78 -24.58 -20.17
C SER A 10 1.55 -24.43 -21.67
N LEU A 11 1.09 -23.26 -22.11
CA LEU A 11 1.03 -22.89 -23.52
C LEU A 11 2.24 -22.02 -23.88
N VAL A 12 3.23 -22.64 -24.53
CA VAL A 12 4.41 -21.94 -25.08
C VAL A 12 4.02 -21.38 -26.44
N LEU A 13 3.99 -20.05 -26.58
CA LEU A 13 3.84 -19.37 -27.87
C LEU A 13 5.24 -19.01 -28.39
N VAL A 14 5.70 -19.76 -29.41
CA VAL A 14 6.91 -19.47 -30.17
C VAL A 14 6.57 -18.50 -31.30
N PHE A 15 7.10 -17.27 -31.24
CA PHE A 15 7.08 -16.35 -32.38
C PHE A 15 8.33 -16.53 -33.23
N SER A 16 8.16 -17.08 -34.40
CA SER A 16 9.19 -17.18 -35.44
C SER A 16 9.19 -15.89 -36.29
N LEU A 17 10.31 -15.19 -36.27
CA LEU A 17 10.60 -14.11 -37.23
C LEU A 17 11.08 -14.70 -38.55
N ALA A 18 10.35 -14.50 -39.61
CA ALA A 18 10.77 -14.75 -40.98
C ALA A 18 11.45 -13.51 -41.56
N ALA A 19 12.73 -13.64 -41.89
CA ALA A 19 13.47 -12.67 -42.66
C ALA A 19 13.21 -12.90 -44.15
N CYS A 20 12.85 -11.82 -44.88
CA CYS A 20 12.89 -11.86 -46.35
C CYS A 20 13.83 -10.75 -46.83
N GLY A 21 14.90 -11.18 -47.47
CA GLY A 21 15.86 -10.31 -48.12
C GLY A 21 15.45 -9.92 -49.51
N SER A 22 15.98 -8.82 -50.01
CA SER A 22 16.22 -8.62 -51.47
C SER A 22 17.47 -7.74 -51.63
N GLN A 23 18.40 -8.28 -52.46
CA GLN A 23 19.62 -7.65 -52.96
C GLN A 23 19.32 -6.56 -53.96
N GLN A 24 20.10 -5.49 -53.99
CA GLN A 24 20.65 -5.01 -55.27
C GLN A 24 21.96 -4.25 -55.08
N ALA A 25 22.89 -4.52 -55.97
CA ALA A 25 24.27 -4.12 -55.99
C ALA A 25 24.50 -2.70 -56.55
N GLY A 26 25.62 -2.10 -56.17
CA GLY A 26 26.14 -0.87 -56.79
C GLY A 26 27.51 -0.48 -56.23
N THR A 27 28.52 -0.67 -57.03
CA THR A 27 29.95 -0.52 -56.90
C THR A 27 30.44 0.88 -56.56
N ALA A 28 31.50 1.03 -55.79
CA ALA A 28 32.89 1.44 -56.07
C ALA A 28 33.52 2.34 -54.98
N ALA A 29 34.65 1.83 -54.50
CA ALA A 29 35.99 2.44 -54.25
C ALA A 29 36.18 3.66 -53.34
N GLY A 30 37.03 3.48 -52.33
CA GLY A 30 37.98 4.50 -51.92
C GLY A 30 38.35 4.54 -50.44
N SER A 31 39.50 3.94 -50.14
CA SER A 31 40.58 4.41 -49.24
C SER A 31 40.35 4.57 -47.72
N GLU A 32 41.05 3.70 -47.00
CA GLU A 32 41.86 3.85 -45.78
C GLU A 32 41.64 5.04 -44.83
N ALA A 33 41.33 4.70 -43.56
CA ALA A 33 42.18 5.04 -42.41
C ALA A 33 41.70 4.26 -41.17
N ALA A 34 42.61 3.49 -40.58
CA ALA A 34 42.44 2.82 -39.32
C ALA A 34 42.33 3.79 -38.16
N SER A 35 41.34 3.57 -37.27
CA SER A 35 41.40 4.04 -35.90
C SER A 35 40.70 3.01 -35.01
N THR A 36 41.54 2.28 -34.25
CA THR A 36 41.14 1.39 -33.15
C THR A 36 40.49 2.23 -32.06
N ALA A 37 39.20 2.04 -31.85
CA ALA A 37 38.58 2.45 -30.63
C ALA A 37 37.91 1.22 -30.01
N SER A 38 38.50 0.76 -28.92
CA SER A 38 37.93 -0.25 -28.02
C SER A 38 36.53 0.20 -27.56
N SER A 39 35.52 -0.51 -27.97
CA SER A 39 34.21 -0.41 -27.34
C SER A 39 34.24 -1.23 -26.06
N GLU A 40 34.50 -0.60 -24.94
CA GLU A 40 34.08 -1.12 -23.64
C GLU A 40 32.56 -1.14 -23.63
N THR A 41 32.02 -2.35 -23.71
CA THR A 41 30.62 -2.61 -23.42
C THR A 41 30.46 -2.49 -21.90
N ALA A 42 30.21 -1.28 -21.41
CA ALA A 42 29.66 -1.10 -20.08
C ALA A 42 28.27 -1.74 -20.09
N SER A 43 28.13 -2.89 -19.44
CA SER A 43 26.85 -3.45 -19.04
C SER A 43 26.22 -2.43 -18.10
N ALA A 44 25.31 -1.60 -18.61
CA ALA A 44 24.43 -0.81 -17.78
C ALA A 44 23.60 -1.81 -16.97
N ALA A 45 23.87 -1.95 -15.69
CA ALA A 45 22.98 -2.61 -14.76
C ALA A 45 21.64 -1.88 -14.89
N GLN A 46 20.61 -2.58 -15.36
CA GLN A 46 19.26 -2.05 -15.41
C GLN A 46 18.86 -1.77 -13.96
N THR A 47 18.70 -0.51 -13.61
CA THR A 47 18.13 -0.10 -12.31
C THR A 47 16.72 -0.67 -12.24
N LYS A 48 16.43 -1.48 -11.22
CA LYS A 48 15.10 -2.02 -11.00
C LYS A 48 14.12 -0.86 -10.80
N THR A 49 12.87 -1.05 -11.22
CA THR A 49 11.78 -0.12 -10.91
C THR A 49 11.33 -0.34 -9.46
N GLU A 50 10.68 0.65 -8.88
CA GLU A 50 10.06 0.53 -7.56
C GLU A 50 9.12 -0.68 -7.46
N GLU A 51 8.24 -0.86 -8.45
CA GLU A 51 7.34 -2.03 -8.54
C GLU A 51 8.09 -3.37 -8.50
N GLN A 52 9.25 -3.46 -9.18
CA GLN A 52 10.07 -4.67 -9.16
C GLN A 52 10.72 -4.90 -7.79
N LEU A 53 11.11 -3.84 -7.11
CA LEU A 53 11.70 -3.90 -5.78
C LEU A 53 10.65 -4.30 -4.73
N LEU A 54 9.46 -3.72 -4.77
CA LEU A 54 8.34 -4.09 -3.89
C LEU A 54 7.87 -5.53 -4.13
N ALA A 55 7.85 -6.01 -5.38
CA ALA A 55 7.55 -7.41 -5.68
C ALA A 55 8.60 -8.36 -5.08
N GLU A 56 9.89 -8.02 -5.13
CA GLU A 56 10.97 -8.82 -4.53
C GLU A 56 10.85 -8.86 -3.00
N GLU A 57 10.47 -7.77 -2.39
CA GLU A 57 10.20 -7.68 -0.95
C GLU A 57 9.05 -8.59 -0.52
N ASN A 58 7.95 -8.53 -1.25
CA ASN A 58 6.80 -9.41 -1.01
C ASN A 58 7.14 -10.89 -1.21
N ASP A 59 7.98 -11.23 -2.20
CA ASP A 59 8.46 -12.60 -2.41
C ASP A 59 9.29 -13.10 -1.22
N ILE A 60 10.12 -12.24 -0.60
CA ILE A 60 10.92 -12.58 0.59
C ILE A 60 9.99 -12.89 1.78
N LEU A 61 8.99 -12.05 2.04
CA LEU A 61 8.04 -12.26 3.13
C LEU A 61 7.20 -13.54 2.92
N THR A 62 6.77 -13.78 1.67
CA THR A 62 5.95 -14.95 1.31
C THR A 62 6.75 -16.25 1.37
N ALA A 63 8.07 -16.22 1.09
CA ALA A 63 8.92 -17.42 1.15
C ALA A 63 9.01 -18.03 2.56
N ASN A 64 8.84 -17.24 3.60
CA ASN A 64 8.89 -17.62 5.01
C ASN A 64 7.62 -17.19 5.77
N ASP A 65 6.45 -17.23 5.12
CA ASP A 65 5.17 -16.71 5.62
C ASP A 65 4.84 -17.21 7.04
N GLU A 66 4.95 -18.52 7.30
CA GLU A 66 4.70 -19.11 8.63
C GLU A 66 5.60 -18.54 9.75
N LEU A 67 6.83 -18.16 9.42
CA LEU A 67 7.75 -17.56 10.38
C LEU A 67 7.41 -16.08 10.61
N TRP A 68 7.13 -15.35 9.54
CA TRP A 68 6.72 -13.95 9.60
C TRP A 68 5.37 -13.78 10.32
N GLU A 69 4.40 -14.67 10.12
CA GLU A 69 3.16 -14.68 10.90
C GLU A 69 3.42 -14.76 12.42
N LYS A 70 4.39 -15.59 12.85
CA LYS A 70 4.76 -15.68 14.28
C LYS A 70 5.42 -14.39 14.79
N VAL A 71 6.24 -13.70 13.95
CA VAL A 71 6.83 -12.40 14.29
C VAL A 71 5.70 -11.38 14.47
N PHE A 72 4.85 -11.20 13.47
CA PHE A 72 3.76 -10.21 13.49
C PHE A 72 2.75 -10.47 14.62
N ALA A 73 2.40 -11.73 14.88
CA ALA A 73 1.56 -12.10 16.02
C ALA A 73 2.18 -11.81 17.39
N SER A 74 3.50 -11.57 17.45
CA SER A 74 4.23 -11.28 18.69
C SER A 74 4.45 -9.79 18.92
N MET A 75 4.22 -8.96 17.91
CA MET A 75 4.45 -7.52 17.99
C MET A 75 3.48 -6.86 18.96
N ASP A 76 4.00 -5.94 19.76
CA ASP A 76 3.17 -5.07 20.58
C ASP A 76 2.39 -4.14 19.66
N LYS A 77 1.09 -3.98 19.88
CA LYS A 77 0.18 -3.18 19.04
C LYS A 77 0.47 -1.67 19.08
N ASN A 78 1.43 -1.24 19.88
CA ASN A 78 1.87 0.16 20.00
C ASN A 78 3.02 0.49 19.02
N VAL A 79 2.79 0.34 17.72
CA VAL A 79 3.72 0.84 16.71
C VAL A 79 3.52 2.35 16.58
N THR A 80 4.55 3.14 16.88
CA THR A 80 4.50 4.61 16.75
C THR A 80 5.03 5.05 15.40
N GLN A 81 4.57 6.20 14.89
CA GLN A 81 5.04 6.84 13.65
C GLN A 81 6.57 6.91 13.57
N THR A 82 7.23 7.18 14.69
CA THR A 82 8.70 7.24 14.77
C THR A 82 9.37 5.92 14.41
N THR A 83 8.67 4.79 14.57
CA THR A 83 9.19 3.45 14.25
C THR A 83 9.07 3.15 12.75
N LEU A 84 8.10 3.75 12.05
CA LEU A 84 7.84 3.54 10.63
C LEU A 84 8.52 4.58 9.71
N ASN A 85 9.00 5.71 10.24
CA ASN A 85 9.83 6.67 9.50
C ASN A 85 11.27 6.15 9.26
N ASN A 86 11.58 4.97 9.76
CA ASN A 86 12.80 4.24 9.47
C ASN A 86 12.52 3.23 8.35
N ASN A 87 13.59 2.80 7.67
CA ASN A 87 13.57 1.73 6.70
C ASN A 87 12.78 0.50 7.20
N TYR A 88 11.86 -0.03 6.39
CA TYR A 88 10.99 -1.14 6.79
C TYR A 88 11.77 -2.40 7.24
N GLY A 89 12.91 -2.67 6.61
CA GLY A 89 13.78 -3.77 7.04
C GLY A 89 14.38 -3.55 8.44
N ASP A 90 14.66 -2.31 8.84
CA ASP A 90 15.08 -2.01 10.22
C ASP A 90 13.96 -2.28 11.23
N PHE A 91 12.72 -1.92 10.87
CA PHE A 91 11.54 -2.25 11.67
C PHE A 91 11.34 -3.76 11.82
N LEU A 92 11.46 -4.52 10.72
CA LEU A 92 11.37 -5.99 10.75
C LEU A 92 12.49 -6.60 11.60
N MET A 93 13.69 -6.05 11.52
CA MET A 93 14.83 -6.48 12.34
C MET A 93 14.55 -6.36 13.83
N ASP A 94 14.02 -5.20 14.26
CA ASP A 94 13.63 -4.97 15.65
C ASP A 94 12.52 -5.92 16.10
N ALA A 95 11.53 -6.18 15.23
CA ALA A 95 10.43 -7.11 15.49
C ALA A 95 10.95 -8.55 15.69
N VAL A 96 11.87 -9.00 14.84
CA VAL A 96 12.53 -10.32 14.96
C VAL A 96 13.35 -10.42 16.22
N ASP A 97 14.12 -9.38 16.57
CA ASP A 97 14.94 -9.36 17.79
C ASP A 97 14.07 -9.42 19.06
N ASN A 98 12.94 -8.72 19.06
CA ASN A 98 11.97 -8.76 20.17
C ASN A 98 11.28 -10.12 20.31
N ALA A 99 11.14 -10.86 19.21
CA ALA A 99 10.51 -12.19 19.19
C ALA A 99 11.51 -13.35 19.32
N LYS A 100 12.80 -13.10 19.50
CA LYS A 100 13.91 -14.08 19.43
C LYS A 100 13.65 -15.38 20.17
N ASP A 101 13.12 -15.30 21.39
CA ASP A 101 12.87 -16.46 22.26
C ASP A 101 11.78 -17.43 21.73
N ARG A 102 11.09 -17.05 20.64
CA ARG A 102 10.04 -17.85 19.99
C ARG A 102 10.55 -18.71 18.84
N PHE A 103 11.82 -18.56 18.47
CA PHE A 103 12.43 -19.19 17.30
C PHE A 103 13.65 -20.01 17.69
N THR A 104 13.93 -21.03 16.87
CA THR A 104 15.24 -21.71 16.90
C THR A 104 16.32 -20.76 16.36
N GLU A 105 17.59 -21.06 16.63
CA GLU A 105 18.71 -20.27 16.10
C GLU A 105 18.70 -20.19 14.55
N GLU A 106 18.29 -21.27 13.89
CA GLU A 106 18.21 -21.35 12.43
C GLU A 106 17.06 -20.48 11.88
N GLU A 107 15.86 -20.58 12.46
CA GLU A 107 14.69 -19.75 12.12
C GLU A 107 14.99 -18.26 12.36
N TYR A 108 15.57 -17.93 13.50
CA TYR A 108 15.96 -16.56 13.84
C TYR A 108 16.98 -15.99 12.86
N ALA A 109 18.00 -16.78 12.48
CA ALA A 109 19.00 -16.37 11.48
C ALA A 109 18.38 -16.16 10.09
N SER A 110 17.40 -17.00 9.71
CA SER A 110 16.67 -16.86 8.43
C SER A 110 15.87 -15.57 8.40
N LEU A 111 15.08 -15.28 9.45
CA LEU A 111 14.29 -14.06 9.57
C LEU A 111 15.16 -12.79 9.54
N LYS A 112 16.31 -12.82 10.23
CA LYS A 112 17.26 -11.70 10.17
C LYS A 112 17.85 -11.50 8.77
N ALA A 113 18.15 -12.57 8.06
CA ALA A 113 18.66 -12.49 6.69
C ALA A 113 17.60 -11.92 5.73
N ASP A 114 16.33 -12.22 5.94
CA ASP A 114 15.22 -11.67 5.16
C ASP A 114 15.01 -10.19 5.47
N ALA A 115 15.00 -9.80 6.76
CA ALA A 115 14.94 -8.40 7.16
C ALA A 115 16.11 -7.56 6.61
N ASP A 116 17.34 -8.12 6.58
CA ASP A 116 18.51 -7.47 5.97
C ASP A 116 18.34 -7.24 4.46
N LYS A 117 17.75 -8.21 3.74
CA LYS A 117 17.47 -8.06 2.29
C LYS A 117 16.41 -6.99 2.04
N ILE A 118 15.33 -7.00 2.83
CA ILE A 118 14.28 -5.99 2.76
C ILE A 118 14.86 -4.60 3.02
N ARG A 119 15.71 -4.45 4.03
CA ARG A 119 16.41 -3.18 4.29
C ARG A 119 17.22 -2.68 3.10
N GLU A 120 17.90 -3.58 2.39
CA GLU A 120 18.66 -3.22 1.19
C GLU A 120 17.75 -2.83 0.02
N ILE A 121 16.59 -3.51 -0.13
CA ILE A 121 15.57 -3.17 -1.12
C ILE A 121 15.01 -1.76 -0.85
N GLU A 122 14.64 -1.46 0.37
CA GLU A 122 14.16 -0.15 0.82
C GLU A 122 15.17 0.97 0.57
N ASN A 123 16.47 0.70 0.81
CA ASN A 123 17.53 1.63 0.47
C ASN A 123 17.62 1.88 -1.05
N GLN A 124 17.38 0.85 -1.88
CA GLN A 124 17.34 1.01 -3.34
C GLN A 124 16.11 1.80 -3.77
N ILE A 125 14.93 1.56 -3.18
CA ILE A 125 13.72 2.33 -3.43
C ILE A 125 13.95 3.81 -3.11
N THR A 126 14.52 4.10 -1.95
CA THR A 126 14.85 5.48 -1.53
C THR A 126 15.88 6.16 -2.46
N ALA A 127 16.76 5.38 -3.08
CA ALA A 127 17.78 5.89 -4.01
C ALA A 127 17.28 6.04 -5.46
N LEU A 128 16.08 5.56 -5.78
CA LEU A 128 15.49 5.78 -7.10
C LEU A 128 15.31 7.28 -7.36
N PRO A 129 15.46 7.73 -8.63
CA PRO A 129 15.09 9.11 -8.99
C PRO A 129 13.62 9.31 -8.62
N GLN A 130 13.39 10.13 -7.63
CA GLN A 130 12.03 10.50 -7.23
C GLN A 130 11.53 11.47 -8.30
N ASP A 131 10.62 11.02 -9.17
CA ASP A 131 9.77 11.94 -9.89
C ASP A 131 8.98 12.72 -8.84
N GLU A 132 8.99 14.05 -8.88
CA GLU A 132 8.40 14.93 -7.86
C GLU A 132 6.89 14.64 -7.57
N ALA A 133 6.30 13.67 -8.26
CA ALA A 133 4.92 13.21 -8.10
C ALA A 133 4.76 11.95 -7.22
N THR A 134 5.84 11.25 -6.84
CA THR A 134 5.73 9.93 -6.16
C THR A 134 6.33 9.88 -4.76
N SER A 135 6.96 10.95 -4.28
CA SER A 135 7.45 11.05 -2.90
C SER A 135 6.40 11.67 -1.98
N GLN A 136 5.18 11.17 -1.99
CA GLN A 136 4.30 11.44 -0.86
C GLN A 136 4.27 10.18 0.01
N SER A 137 5.14 10.18 1.01
CA SER A 137 4.95 9.41 2.23
C SER A 137 3.49 9.54 2.64
N ALA A 138 2.83 8.42 2.86
CA ALA A 138 1.43 8.35 3.19
C ALA A 138 1.08 9.42 4.25
N ALA A 139 0.22 10.36 3.84
CA ALA A 139 -0.48 11.29 4.73
C ALA A 139 0.38 12.09 5.72
N GLU A 140 1.17 13.07 5.22
CA GLU A 140 1.75 14.08 6.11
C GLU A 140 0.72 15.16 6.46
N ASN A 141 0.82 15.69 7.67
CA ASN A 141 -0.02 16.80 8.13
C ASN A 141 0.01 17.97 7.14
N GLY A 142 -1.15 18.37 6.65
CA GLY A 142 -1.33 19.46 5.68
C GLY A 142 -1.09 19.07 4.23
N SER A 143 -0.77 17.79 3.91
CA SER A 143 -0.80 17.29 2.54
C SER A 143 -2.25 17.18 2.06
N THR A 144 -2.47 17.26 0.75
CA THR A 144 -3.80 17.08 0.17
C THR A 144 -4.03 15.61 -0.12
N PHE A 145 -5.17 15.06 0.32
CA PHE A 145 -5.58 13.72 -0.09
C PHE A 145 -5.72 13.68 -1.62
N PRO A 146 -5.13 12.68 -2.31
CA PRO A 146 -5.15 12.63 -3.77
C PRO A 146 -6.56 12.62 -4.33
N GLN A 147 -6.76 13.31 -5.46
CA GLN A 147 -8.04 13.32 -6.15
C GLN A 147 -8.35 11.93 -6.70
N PHE A 148 -9.60 11.51 -6.64
CA PHE A 148 -10.05 10.23 -7.12
C PHE A 148 -11.42 10.29 -7.79
N GLU A 149 -11.65 9.37 -8.71
CA GLU A 149 -12.93 8.90 -9.18
C GLU A 149 -13.03 7.40 -8.86
N GLY A 150 -14.12 6.99 -8.24
CA GLY A 150 -14.26 5.62 -7.76
C GLY A 150 -15.71 5.20 -7.60
N LYS A 151 -15.91 4.16 -6.81
CA LYS A 151 -17.24 3.62 -6.48
C LYS A 151 -17.28 3.23 -5.01
N ASP A 152 -18.51 3.20 -4.46
CA ASP A 152 -18.73 2.47 -3.23
C ASP A 152 -18.85 0.95 -3.51
N LEU A 153 -18.90 0.14 -2.45
CA LEU A 153 -19.02 -1.31 -2.60
C LEU A 153 -20.35 -1.74 -3.25
N ASP A 154 -21.35 -0.86 -3.33
CA ASP A 154 -22.62 -1.11 -4.01
C ASP A 154 -22.57 -0.72 -5.49
N GLY A 155 -21.46 -0.13 -5.95
CA GLY A 155 -21.23 0.26 -7.33
C GLY A 155 -21.69 1.68 -7.68
N ASN A 156 -22.11 2.49 -6.70
CA ASN A 156 -22.46 3.89 -6.91
C ASN A 156 -21.17 4.70 -7.12
N SER A 157 -21.20 5.66 -8.04
CA SER A 157 -20.06 6.55 -8.28
C SER A 157 -19.80 7.46 -7.10
N VAL A 158 -18.54 7.58 -6.74
CA VAL A 158 -18.01 8.46 -5.69
C VAL A 158 -16.75 9.13 -6.21
N ASP A 159 -16.56 10.39 -5.91
CA ASP A 159 -15.35 11.14 -6.25
C ASP A 159 -14.91 12.05 -5.11
N SER A 160 -13.79 12.73 -5.28
CA SER A 160 -13.18 13.60 -4.27
C SER A 160 -14.06 14.77 -3.84
N SER A 161 -15.15 15.07 -4.57
CA SER A 161 -16.10 16.10 -4.16
C SER A 161 -16.82 15.76 -2.86
N LEU A 162 -16.76 14.50 -2.43
CA LEU A 162 -17.31 14.08 -1.15
C LEU A 162 -16.70 14.88 0.02
N PHE A 163 -15.41 15.23 -0.04
CA PHE A 163 -14.77 16.04 0.99
C PHE A 163 -15.41 17.43 1.09
N ALA A 164 -15.69 18.05 -0.06
CA ALA A 164 -16.33 19.37 -0.08
C ALA A 164 -17.78 19.34 0.47
N ASN A 165 -18.45 18.19 0.46
CA ASN A 165 -19.79 18.02 0.99
C ASN A 165 -19.81 17.80 2.51
N ASN A 166 -18.67 17.46 3.11
CA ASN A 166 -18.53 17.22 4.54
C ASN A 166 -17.75 18.37 5.21
N ALA A 167 -18.00 18.64 6.48
CA ALA A 167 -17.15 19.52 7.28
C ALA A 167 -15.76 18.89 7.46
N PHE A 168 -15.74 17.58 7.60
CA PHE A 168 -14.55 16.72 7.62
C PHE A 168 -14.94 15.30 7.27
N THR A 169 -13.95 14.50 6.89
CA THR A 169 -14.12 13.06 6.59
C THR A 169 -13.04 12.27 7.31
N VAL A 170 -13.44 11.23 8.03
CA VAL A 170 -12.54 10.23 8.62
C VAL A 170 -12.35 9.13 7.59
N VAL A 171 -11.12 8.93 7.11
CA VAL A 171 -10.77 7.90 6.12
C VAL A 171 -10.00 6.79 6.81
N ASN A 172 -10.55 5.59 6.86
CA ASN A 172 -9.94 4.42 7.46
C ASN A 172 -9.47 3.45 6.37
N PHE A 173 -8.18 3.12 6.38
CA PHE A 173 -7.58 2.13 5.48
C PHE A 173 -7.48 0.78 6.18
N TRP A 174 -7.95 -0.27 5.50
CA TRP A 174 -8.03 -1.61 6.05
C TRP A 174 -7.91 -2.70 4.98
N PHE A 175 -7.78 -3.96 5.38
CA PHE A 175 -7.90 -5.12 4.49
C PHE A 175 -8.59 -6.29 5.20
N SER A 176 -9.13 -7.24 4.43
CA SER A 176 -10.05 -8.28 4.94
C SER A 176 -9.39 -9.27 5.90
N GLY A 177 -8.08 -9.52 5.75
CA GLY A 177 -7.29 -10.38 6.63
C GLY A 177 -6.79 -9.69 7.91
N CYS A 178 -6.96 -8.37 8.03
CA CYS A 178 -6.48 -7.60 9.17
C CYS A 178 -7.43 -7.73 10.37
N LYS A 179 -7.13 -8.61 11.30
CA LYS A 179 -7.97 -8.80 12.49
C LYS A 179 -8.19 -7.51 13.29
N PRO A 180 -7.16 -6.69 13.62
CA PRO A 180 -7.38 -5.43 14.32
C PRO A 180 -8.30 -4.46 13.56
N CYS A 181 -8.25 -4.46 12.21
CA CYS A 181 -9.13 -3.63 11.41
C CYS A 181 -10.59 -4.09 11.52
N VAL A 182 -10.82 -5.42 11.52
CA VAL A 182 -12.17 -6.00 11.64
C VAL A 182 -12.72 -5.76 13.04
N ASP A 183 -11.86 -5.84 14.06
CA ASP A 183 -12.25 -5.67 15.47
C ASP A 183 -12.74 -4.23 15.77
N GLU A 184 -12.33 -3.19 15.00
CA GLU A 184 -12.74 -1.78 15.22
C GLU A 184 -13.96 -1.33 14.36
N MET A 185 -14.53 -2.21 13.53
CA MET A 185 -15.57 -1.81 12.57
C MET A 185 -16.85 -1.27 13.21
N ASP A 186 -17.25 -1.81 14.35
CA ASP A 186 -18.40 -1.34 15.11
C ASP A 186 -18.12 0.02 15.78
N ASP A 187 -16.91 0.27 16.25
CA ASP A 187 -16.47 1.58 16.78
C ASP A 187 -16.42 2.62 15.67
N LEU A 188 -15.97 2.28 14.46
CA LEU A 188 -16.02 3.16 13.28
C LEU A 188 -17.45 3.49 12.87
N ASP A 189 -18.38 2.52 12.92
CA ASP A 189 -19.79 2.78 12.62
C ASP A 189 -20.45 3.66 13.70
N ALA A 190 -20.17 3.42 14.97
CA ALA A 190 -20.62 4.26 16.08
C ALA A 190 -20.08 5.69 15.96
N LEU A 191 -18.81 5.83 15.60
CA LEU A 191 -18.20 7.12 15.30
C LEU A 191 -18.92 7.82 14.15
N ASN A 192 -19.15 7.11 13.03
CA ASN A 192 -19.85 7.64 11.86
C ASN A 192 -21.22 8.20 12.20
N GLN A 193 -21.98 7.49 13.03
CA GLN A 193 -23.28 7.97 13.48
C GLN A 193 -23.18 9.22 14.35
N ARG A 194 -22.19 9.26 15.25
CA ARG A 194 -21.97 10.38 16.17
C ARG A 194 -21.53 11.65 15.45
N ILE A 195 -20.65 11.55 14.45
CA ILE A 195 -20.09 12.73 13.77
C ILE A 195 -21.00 13.31 12.68
N LYS A 196 -22.05 12.60 12.25
CA LYS A 196 -23.03 13.12 11.27
C LYS A 196 -23.65 14.44 11.69
N GLU A 197 -23.96 14.60 12.96
CA GLU A 197 -24.53 15.87 13.49
C GLU A 197 -23.52 17.03 13.41
N GLN A 198 -22.23 16.73 13.30
CA GLN A 198 -21.16 17.70 13.12
C GLN A 198 -20.81 17.94 11.65
N GLY A 199 -21.57 17.32 10.72
CA GLY A 199 -21.30 17.38 9.28
C GLY A 199 -20.15 16.50 8.82
N GLY A 200 -19.73 15.52 9.64
CA GLY A 200 -18.68 14.57 9.32
C GLY A 200 -19.20 13.24 8.75
N GLU A 201 -18.33 12.49 8.10
CA GLU A 201 -18.58 11.14 7.60
C GLU A 201 -17.35 10.26 7.84
N VAL A 202 -17.55 8.97 8.17
CA VAL A 202 -16.51 7.95 8.11
C VAL A 202 -16.62 7.23 6.77
N ILE A 203 -15.49 7.08 6.09
CA ILE A 203 -15.37 6.21 4.90
C ILE A 203 -14.26 5.19 5.11
N GLY A 204 -14.47 3.97 4.63
CA GLY A 204 -13.45 2.93 4.58
C GLY A 204 -12.84 2.82 3.19
N VAL A 205 -11.57 2.50 3.12
CA VAL A 205 -10.85 2.10 1.90
C VAL A 205 -10.24 0.75 2.16
N ASN A 206 -10.84 -0.31 1.59
CA ASN A 206 -10.24 -1.64 1.65
C ASN A 206 -9.24 -1.81 0.52
N THR A 207 -7.96 -1.99 0.85
CA THR A 207 -6.89 -2.03 -0.16
C THR A 207 -6.96 -3.23 -1.09
N GLU A 208 -7.61 -4.33 -0.69
CA GLU A 208 -7.85 -5.51 -1.54
C GLU A 208 -8.99 -5.29 -2.56
N THR A 209 -9.81 -4.26 -2.39
CA THR A 209 -10.92 -3.95 -3.32
C THR A 209 -10.60 -2.92 -4.39
N LEU A 210 -9.41 -2.31 -4.35
CA LEU A 210 -9.02 -1.19 -5.23
C LEU A 210 -9.15 -1.51 -6.73
N ASP A 211 -8.86 -2.75 -7.13
CA ASP A 211 -9.01 -3.21 -8.53
C ASP A 211 -10.47 -3.48 -8.96
N GLY A 212 -11.43 -3.32 -8.03
CA GLY A 212 -12.83 -3.63 -8.25
C GLY A 212 -13.14 -5.13 -8.33
N ASN A 213 -12.26 -6.00 -7.79
CA ASN A 213 -12.44 -7.44 -7.77
C ASN A 213 -13.73 -7.82 -7.01
N ALA A 214 -14.63 -8.53 -7.68
CA ALA A 214 -15.96 -8.85 -7.15
C ALA A 214 -15.91 -9.77 -5.90
N ASP A 215 -14.95 -10.67 -5.83
CA ASP A 215 -14.79 -11.60 -4.70
C ASP A 215 -14.27 -10.88 -3.46
N ASN A 216 -13.30 -9.96 -3.65
CA ASN A 216 -12.79 -9.12 -2.58
C ASN A 216 -13.87 -8.16 -2.06
N ILE A 217 -14.64 -7.54 -2.96
CA ILE A 217 -15.79 -6.70 -2.59
C ILE A 217 -16.83 -7.51 -1.81
N ALA A 218 -17.16 -8.73 -2.26
CA ALA A 218 -18.10 -9.60 -1.55
C ALA A 218 -17.58 -9.99 -0.16
N THR A 219 -16.29 -10.22 -0.02
CA THR A 219 -15.64 -10.52 1.26
C THR A 219 -15.69 -9.32 2.20
N ALA A 220 -15.31 -8.13 1.72
CA ALA A 220 -15.39 -6.89 2.49
C ALA A 220 -16.82 -6.61 2.99
N LYS A 221 -17.82 -6.75 2.12
CA LYS A 221 -19.24 -6.61 2.49
C LYS A 221 -19.67 -7.56 3.60
N LYS A 222 -19.27 -8.83 3.54
CA LYS A 222 -19.59 -9.82 4.58
C LYS A 222 -18.96 -9.47 5.92
N ILE A 223 -17.75 -8.94 5.92
CA ILE A 223 -17.08 -8.49 7.15
C ILE A 223 -17.84 -7.33 7.76
N LEU A 224 -18.16 -6.29 6.97
CA LEU A 224 -18.94 -5.14 7.43
C LEU A 224 -20.30 -5.56 7.97
N GLU A 225 -21.03 -6.42 7.24
CA GLU A 225 -22.32 -6.97 7.69
C GLU A 225 -22.20 -7.74 9.02
N SER A 226 -21.15 -8.57 9.16
CA SER A 226 -20.92 -9.36 10.37
C SER A 226 -20.57 -8.48 11.57
N ALA A 227 -19.91 -7.37 11.37
CA ALA A 227 -19.61 -6.36 12.37
C ALA A 227 -20.78 -5.40 12.65
N GLY A 228 -21.88 -5.48 11.87
CA GLY A 228 -23.00 -4.54 11.96
C GLY A 228 -22.66 -3.14 11.47
N ALA A 229 -21.56 -2.98 10.74
CA ALA A 229 -21.06 -1.70 10.24
C ALA A 229 -21.75 -1.31 8.92
N SER A 230 -22.20 -0.07 8.84
CA SER A 230 -22.94 0.47 7.69
C SER A 230 -22.30 1.73 7.10
N PHE A 231 -21.16 2.16 7.62
CA PHE A 231 -20.43 3.31 7.05
C PHE A 231 -19.92 2.98 5.63
N ARG A 232 -19.87 4.02 4.80
CA ARG A 232 -19.50 3.87 3.39
C ARG A 232 -18.08 3.34 3.23
N ASN A 233 -17.91 2.34 2.40
CA ASN A 233 -16.59 1.89 1.93
C ASN A 233 -16.49 2.14 0.44
N ILE A 234 -15.33 2.65 -0.01
CA ILE A 234 -15.07 3.05 -1.39
C ILE A 234 -13.84 2.37 -1.95
N TYR A 235 -13.77 2.29 -3.27
CA TYR A 235 -12.60 1.85 -4.01
C TYR A 235 -12.41 2.68 -5.27
N PHE A 236 -11.19 2.74 -5.77
CA PHE A 236 -10.79 3.49 -6.95
C PHE A 236 -9.64 2.76 -7.65
N ASP A 237 -9.29 3.19 -8.86
CA ASP A 237 -8.23 2.56 -9.66
C ASP A 237 -6.90 2.53 -8.88
N PRO A 238 -6.28 1.35 -8.68
CA PRO A 238 -4.99 1.20 -7.98
C PRO A 238 -3.85 1.95 -8.69
N GLY A 239 -3.94 2.18 -10.00
CA GLY A 239 -2.98 2.96 -10.78
C GLY A 239 -3.16 4.48 -10.67
N SER A 240 -4.26 4.96 -10.07
CA SER A 240 -4.47 6.39 -9.82
C SER A 240 -3.58 6.89 -8.68
N GLU A 241 -3.44 8.21 -8.52
CA GLU A 241 -2.67 8.78 -7.40
C GLU A 241 -3.28 8.38 -6.05
N ALA A 242 -4.61 8.34 -5.92
CA ALA A 242 -5.27 7.86 -4.72
C ALA A 242 -5.07 6.35 -4.49
N GLY A 243 -5.02 5.56 -5.59
CA GLY A 243 -4.71 4.14 -5.52
C GLY A 243 -3.29 3.87 -5.02
N LYS A 244 -2.31 4.57 -5.58
CA LYS A 244 -0.92 4.53 -5.12
C LYS A 244 -0.79 4.97 -3.67
N PHE A 245 -1.48 6.04 -3.28
CA PHE A 245 -1.53 6.51 -1.89
C PHE A 245 -2.07 5.43 -0.95
N ALA A 246 -3.19 4.78 -1.29
CA ALA A 246 -3.76 3.70 -0.49
C ALA A 246 -2.86 2.47 -0.41
N LEU A 247 -2.20 2.10 -1.51
CA LEU A 247 -1.22 1.00 -1.56
C LEU A 247 0.08 1.34 -0.83
N GLY A 248 0.40 2.62 -0.65
CA GLY A 248 1.53 3.09 0.16
C GLY A 248 1.28 3.08 1.67
N ILE A 249 0.08 2.68 2.13
CA ILE A 249 -0.20 2.49 3.57
C ILE A 249 0.48 1.21 4.04
N MET A 250 1.48 1.35 4.91
CA MET A 250 2.33 0.24 5.36
C MET A 250 1.88 -0.40 6.67
N ALA A 251 0.98 0.23 7.41
CA ALA A 251 0.44 -0.28 8.67
C ALA A 251 -1.09 -0.26 8.66
N PHE A 252 -1.72 -1.30 9.21
CA PHE A 252 -3.17 -1.41 9.24
C PHE A 252 -3.69 -1.76 10.65
N PRO A 253 -4.83 -1.15 11.04
CA PRO A 253 -5.52 -0.08 10.33
C PRO A 253 -4.76 1.25 10.40
N THR A 254 -4.98 2.14 9.43
CA THR A 254 -4.54 3.53 9.46
C THR A 254 -5.74 4.44 9.24
N THR A 255 -5.87 5.48 10.06
CA THR A 255 -6.99 6.43 10.00
C THR A 255 -6.49 7.85 9.81
N CYS A 256 -7.01 8.55 8.79
CA CYS A 256 -6.76 9.97 8.51
C CYS A 256 -8.02 10.80 8.75
N VAL A 257 -7.86 12.07 9.16
CA VAL A 257 -8.91 13.06 9.10
C VAL A 257 -8.64 14.00 7.93
N VAL A 258 -9.62 14.20 7.07
CA VAL A 258 -9.52 15.06 5.87
C VAL A 258 -10.52 16.20 6.01
N ASP A 259 -10.07 17.45 5.81
CA ASP A 259 -10.92 18.63 5.89
C ASP A 259 -11.79 18.81 4.62
N ARG A 260 -12.67 19.82 4.63
CA ARG A 260 -13.53 20.15 3.48
C ARG A 260 -12.76 20.49 2.21
N GLN A 261 -11.56 20.99 2.32
CA GLN A 261 -10.68 21.36 1.20
C GLN A 261 -9.88 20.15 0.67
N GLY A 262 -10.01 19.00 1.32
CA GLY A 262 -9.28 17.77 0.98
C GLY A 262 -7.88 17.70 1.61
N ASN A 263 -7.55 18.56 2.57
CA ASN A 263 -6.26 18.48 3.25
C ASN A 263 -6.33 17.50 4.43
N ILE A 264 -5.24 16.78 4.64
CA ILE A 264 -5.08 15.87 5.78
C ILE A 264 -4.77 16.70 7.03
N VAL A 265 -5.56 16.50 8.07
CA VAL A 265 -5.47 17.24 9.34
C VAL A 265 -4.69 16.41 10.35
N GLY A 266 -3.52 16.91 10.73
CA GLY A 266 -2.61 16.21 11.63
C GLY A 266 -1.95 15.00 11.00
N GLU A 267 -1.34 14.16 11.84
CA GLU A 267 -0.69 12.92 11.40
C GLU A 267 -1.71 11.78 11.37
N PRO A 268 -1.58 10.83 10.44
CA PRO A 268 -2.39 9.61 10.43
C PRO A 268 -2.24 8.82 11.72
N ILE A 269 -3.33 8.22 12.15
CA ILE A 269 -3.36 7.36 13.33
C ILE A 269 -3.15 5.92 12.87
N MET A 270 -2.10 5.29 13.34
CA MET A 270 -1.82 3.89 13.09
C MET A 270 -2.29 3.02 14.25
N GLY A 271 -2.89 1.87 13.91
CA GLY A 271 -3.55 0.98 14.86
C GLY A 271 -5.01 1.37 15.11
N GLY A 272 -5.75 0.45 15.74
CA GLY A 272 -7.18 0.56 15.91
C GLY A 272 -7.63 1.75 16.74
N ILE A 273 -8.77 2.35 16.38
CA ILE A 273 -9.43 3.41 17.14
C ILE A 273 -10.17 2.87 18.37
N ASP A 274 -10.31 1.57 18.51
CA ASP A 274 -10.73 0.87 19.72
C ASP A 274 -9.78 1.12 20.92
N GLN A 275 -8.56 1.60 20.64
CA GLN A 275 -7.58 2.00 21.65
C GLN A 275 -7.86 3.43 22.15
N GLU A 276 -7.96 3.60 23.47
CA GLU A 276 -8.29 4.91 24.10
C GLU A 276 -7.37 6.04 23.63
N ALA A 277 -6.07 5.80 23.47
CA ALA A 277 -5.10 6.81 23.02
C ALA A 277 -5.34 7.22 21.56
N ASN A 278 -5.65 6.27 20.68
CA ASN A 278 -5.94 6.51 19.27
C ASN A 278 -7.28 7.26 19.11
N MET A 279 -8.31 6.85 19.86
CA MET A 279 -9.60 7.55 19.88
C MET A 279 -9.45 8.98 20.37
N ALA A 280 -8.68 9.22 21.46
CA ALA A 280 -8.45 10.57 21.96
C ALA A 280 -7.70 11.44 20.93
N THR A 281 -6.75 10.87 20.19
CA THR A 281 -6.05 11.56 19.11
C THR A 281 -7.02 11.89 17.98
N LEU A 282 -7.85 10.93 17.55
CA LEU A 282 -8.86 11.12 16.50
C LEU A 282 -9.86 12.22 16.86
N GLU A 283 -10.36 12.22 18.08
CA GLU A 283 -11.29 13.26 18.58
C GLU A 283 -10.65 14.67 18.54
N LYS A 284 -9.35 14.75 18.86
CA LYS A 284 -8.62 16.02 18.74
C LYS A 284 -8.51 16.46 17.29
N LEU A 285 -8.13 15.57 16.37
CA LEU A 285 -8.03 15.91 14.94
C LEU A 285 -9.38 16.32 14.34
N ILE A 286 -10.46 15.65 14.73
CA ILE A 286 -11.83 16.06 14.38
C ILE A 286 -12.15 17.46 14.89
N ALA A 287 -11.82 17.75 16.15
CA ALA A 287 -12.03 19.07 16.72
C ALA A 287 -11.24 20.16 15.98
N ASP A 288 -9.99 19.88 15.61
CA ASP A 288 -9.14 20.78 14.83
C ASP A 288 -9.73 21.03 13.42
N ALA A 289 -10.24 19.97 12.75
CA ALA A 289 -10.91 20.07 11.45
C ALA A 289 -12.19 20.92 11.54
N VAL A 290 -13.04 20.67 12.53
CA VAL A 290 -14.27 21.45 12.77
C VAL A 290 -13.95 22.91 13.06
N ALA A 291 -12.92 23.19 13.86
CA ALA A 291 -12.53 24.55 14.21
C ALA A 291 -12.00 25.35 13.01
N SER A 292 -11.41 24.66 12.01
CA SER A 292 -10.90 25.27 10.77
C SER A 292 -11.95 25.36 9.66
N ASP A 293 -13.07 24.63 9.75
CA ASP A 293 -14.11 24.63 8.72
C ASP A 293 -14.84 25.98 8.68
N THR A 294 -14.72 26.68 7.55
CA THR A 294 -15.39 27.97 7.30
C THR A 294 -16.75 27.80 6.62
N GLY A 295 -17.16 26.55 6.33
CA GLY A 295 -18.42 26.26 5.65
C GLY A 295 -18.46 26.70 4.17
N LYS A 296 -17.30 26.93 3.54
CA LYS A 296 -17.18 27.41 2.16
C LYS A 296 -16.39 26.44 1.31
#